data_bedcf768ebd541506759043c99375765
#
_entry.id   bedcf768ebd541506759043c99375765
#
_cell.length_a   1.000
_cell.length_b   1.000
_cell.length_c   1.000
_cell.angle_alpha   90.00
_cell.angle_beta   90.00
_cell.angle_gamma   90.00
#
_symmetry.space_group_name_H-M   'P 1'
#
loop_
_entity.id
_entity.type
_entity.pdbx_description
1 polymer ?
#
loop_
_entity_poly.entity_id
_entity_poly.type
_entity_poly.pdbx_seq_one_letter_code
_entity_poly.pdbx_strand_id
1 'polypeptide(L)'
;MVKVLLTGMSGVGKSTTLKQICQNYEHVIDLDYDGWIFMDEESNELKVDTNRIVDYLQQNKAKNIFLAGTAINQREIYPYLDFVITLTAPLEVMHERVLTRNNKSFGKSREEWQKIISDKNNFEPLIIKGSDFVVSTDSAPADVVKNIYKLVGLIK
;
A
#
# COMPACT_ATOMS: atom_id res chain seq x y z
N MET A 1 -13.01 -6.31 14.15
CA MET A 1 -11.89 -6.81 13.34
C MET A 1 -11.17 -5.64 12.65
N VAL A 2 -9.85 -5.71 12.56
CA VAL A 2 -9.08 -4.58 12.05
C VAL A 2 -9.18 -4.41 10.55
N LYS A 3 -9.19 -3.15 10.11
CA LYS A 3 -9.15 -2.72 8.72
C LYS A 3 -7.90 -1.86 8.54
N VAL A 4 -6.96 -2.34 7.72
CA VAL A 4 -5.63 -1.74 7.58
C VAL A 4 -5.35 -1.40 6.11
N LEU A 5 -4.87 -0.21 5.87
CA LEU A 5 -4.30 0.17 4.58
C LEU A 5 -2.78 0.19 4.68
N LEU A 6 -2.14 -0.54 3.79
CA LEU A 6 -0.69 -0.47 3.56
C LEU A 6 -0.46 0.40 2.33
N THR A 7 0.18 1.52 2.50
CA THR A 7 0.42 2.47 1.42
C THR A 7 1.90 2.82 1.29
N GLY A 8 2.28 3.55 0.27
CA GLY A 8 3.66 3.93 0.03
C GLY A 8 4.00 4.01 -1.46
N MET A 9 5.23 4.37 -1.75
CA MET A 9 5.70 4.59 -3.12
C MET A 9 5.91 3.27 -3.87
N SER A 10 6.05 3.36 -5.20
CA SER A 10 6.40 2.19 -6.02
C SER A 10 7.72 1.57 -5.56
N GLY A 11 7.74 0.25 -5.45
CA GLY A 11 8.94 -0.47 -5.05
C GLY A 11 9.17 -0.61 -3.54
N VAL A 12 8.28 -0.10 -2.70
CA VAL A 12 8.42 -0.25 -1.24
C VAL A 12 8.01 -1.63 -0.73
N GLY A 13 7.43 -2.49 -1.58
CA GLY A 13 7.09 -3.86 -1.19
C GLY A 13 5.66 -4.06 -0.71
N LYS A 14 4.72 -3.24 -1.15
CA LYS A 14 3.30 -3.36 -0.79
C LYS A 14 2.72 -4.72 -1.16
N SER A 15 2.88 -5.13 -2.42
CA SER A 15 2.31 -6.41 -2.91
C SER A 15 3.00 -7.61 -2.26
N THR A 16 4.31 -7.56 -2.06
CA THR A 16 5.06 -8.63 -1.39
C THR A 16 4.59 -8.80 0.06
N THR A 17 4.42 -7.69 0.78
CA THR A 17 3.93 -7.69 2.15
C THR A 17 2.50 -8.26 2.20
N LEU A 18 1.65 -7.86 1.27
CA LEU A 18 0.27 -8.33 1.21
C LEU A 18 0.20 -9.84 0.93
N LYS A 19 1.07 -10.36 0.05
CA LYS A 19 1.15 -11.80 -0.21
C LYS A 19 1.54 -12.58 1.04
N GLN A 20 2.46 -12.05 1.83
CA GLN A 20 2.87 -12.68 3.09
C GLN A 20 1.70 -12.69 4.09
N ILE A 21 0.93 -11.62 4.17
CA ILE A 21 -0.27 -11.54 4.99
C ILE A 21 -1.33 -12.54 4.51
N CYS A 22 -1.50 -12.69 3.21
CA CYS A 22 -2.47 -13.60 2.61
C CYS A 22 -2.29 -15.07 3.04
N GLN A 23 -1.09 -15.46 3.42
CA GLN A 23 -0.83 -16.80 3.96
C GLN A 23 -1.52 -17.04 5.31
N ASN A 24 -1.84 -15.97 6.04
CA ASN A 24 -2.43 -16.04 7.37
C ASN A 24 -3.90 -15.60 7.42
N TYR A 25 -4.34 -14.78 6.46
CA TYR A 25 -5.67 -14.17 6.42
C TYR A 25 -6.26 -14.27 5.02
N GLU A 26 -7.56 -14.52 4.96
CA GLU A 26 -8.27 -14.69 3.69
C GLU A 26 -8.61 -13.36 3.00
N HIS A 27 -8.63 -12.24 3.74
CA HIS A 27 -9.16 -10.98 3.27
C HIS A 27 -8.06 -9.96 3.02
N VAL A 28 -7.43 -10.09 1.88
CA VAL A 28 -6.44 -9.13 1.38
C VAL A 28 -6.90 -8.58 0.03
N ILE A 29 -6.68 -7.30 -0.20
CA ILE A 29 -7.00 -6.64 -1.47
C ILE A 29 -5.78 -5.84 -1.93
N ASP A 30 -5.23 -6.21 -3.07
CA ASP A 30 -4.26 -5.38 -3.77
C ASP A 30 -5.04 -4.41 -4.67
N LEU A 31 -5.04 -3.14 -4.31
CA LEU A 31 -5.84 -2.12 -5.01
C LEU A 31 -5.39 -1.87 -6.46
N ASP A 32 -4.18 -2.29 -6.83
CA ASP A 32 -3.66 -2.17 -8.19
C ASP A 32 -4.34 -3.12 -9.18
N TYR A 33 -5.13 -4.08 -8.68
CA TYR A 33 -5.81 -5.08 -9.50
C TYR A 33 -7.33 -4.99 -9.33
N ASP A 34 -8.07 -5.62 -10.24
CA ASP A 34 -9.53 -5.77 -10.18
C ASP A 34 -10.32 -4.45 -10.21
N GLY A 35 -9.70 -3.37 -10.67
CA GLY A 35 -10.40 -2.10 -10.89
C GLY A 35 -10.72 -1.29 -9.62
N TRP A 36 -10.09 -1.59 -8.48
CA TRP A 36 -10.26 -0.79 -7.27
C TRP A 36 -9.67 0.61 -7.38
N ILE A 37 -8.63 0.75 -8.20
CA ILE A 37 -8.01 2.02 -8.58
C ILE A 37 -8.21 2.20 -10.08
N PHE A 38 -8.57 3.41 -10.47
CA PHE A 38 -8.79 3.77 -11.87
C PHE A 38 -8.10 5.09 -12.20
N MET A 39 -7.84 5.30 -13.49
CA MET A 39 -7.32 6.57 -13.98
C MET A 39 -8.48 7.55 -14.19
N ASP A 40 -8.48 8.65 -13.45
CA ASP A 40 -9.45 9.72 -13.63
C ASP A 40 -9.06 10.57 -14.84
N GLU A 41 -9.93 10.59 -15.86
CA GLU A 41 -9.65 11.28 -17.11
C GLU A 41 -9.55 12.80 -16.96
N GLU A 42 -10.30 13.37 -16.02
CA GLU A 42 -10.28 14.82 -15.80
C GLU A 42 -8.98 15.31 -15.17
N SER A 43 -8.50 14.62 -14.13
CA SER A 43 -7.29 15.00 -13.40
C SER A 43 -6.04 14.30 -13.92
N ASN A 44 -6.18 13.26 -14.73
CA ASN A 44 -5.09 12.39 -15.19
C ASN A 44 -4.31 11.77 -14.02
N GLU A 45 -5.01 11.42 -12.93
CA GLU A 45 -4.43 10.84 -11.73
C GLU A 45 -5.14 9.55 -11.34
N LEU A 46 -4.43 8.67 -10.63
CA LEU A 46 -5.00 7.43 -10.11
C LEU A 46 -5.86 7.71 -8.89
N LYS A 47 -7.09 7.22 -8.92
CA LYS A 47 -8.06 7.35 -7.82
C LYS A 47 -8.59 6.01 -7.39
N VAL A 48 -8.89 5.88 -6.10
CA VAL A 48 -9.63 4.72 -5.58
C VAL A 48 -11.12 4.89 -5.86
N ASP A 49 -11.79 3.76 -6.11
CA ASP A 49 -13.25 3.70 -6.12
C ASP A 49 -13.73 3.65 -4.66
N THR A 50 -13.91 4.83 -4.09
CA THR A 50 -14.22 5.00 -2.67
C THR A 50 -15.49 4.27 -2.26
N ASN A 51 -16.56 4.40 -3.03
CA ASN A 51 -17.84 3.78 -2.70
C ASN A 51 -17.73 2.25 -2.68
N ARG A 52 -17.04 1.68 -3.66
CA ARG A 52 -16.84 0.24 -3.75
C ARG A 52 -16.04 -0.30 -2.56
N ILE A 53 -14.98 0.40 -2.17
CA ILE A 53 -14.15 0.02 -1.02
C ILE A 53 -14.94 0.12 0.27
N VAL A 54 -15.64 1.22 0.48
CA VAL A 54 -16.45 1.43 1.68
C VAL A 54 -17.54 0.36 1.81
N ASP A 55 -18.24 0.04 0.72
CA ASP A 55 -19.25 -1.02 0.70
C ASP A 55 -18.64 -2.37 1.08
N TYR A 56 -17.48 -2.69 0.51
CA TYR A 56 -16.77 -3.93 0.84
C TYR A 56 -16.40 -4.02 2.32
N LEU A 57 -15.85 -2.95 2.87
CA LEU A 57 -15.49 -2.90 4.29
C LEU A 57 -16.70 -3.05 5.20
N GLN A 58 -17.80 -2.40 4.86
CA GLN A 58 -19.03 -2.45 5.64
C GLN A 58 -19.70 -3.83 5.59
N GLN A 59 -19.62 -4.52 4.45
CA GLN A 59 -20.16 -5.87 4.30
C GLN A 59 -19.30 -6.95 4.97
N ASN A 60 -18.07 -6.60 5.36
CA ASN A 60 -17.10 -7.53 5.94
C ASN A 60 -16.57 -7.06 7.31
N LYS A 61 -17.42 -6.46 8.13
CA LYS A 61 -17.05 -5.90 9.44
C LYS A 61 -16.41 -6.92 10.38
N ALA A 62 -16.84 -8.16 10.32
CA ALA A 62 -16.37 -9.22 11.20
C ALA A 62 -15.01 -9.83 10.77
N LYS A 63 -14.36 -9.27 9.77
CA LYS A 63 -13.14 -9.84 9.19
C LYS A 63 -11.98 -8.85 9.30
N ASN A 64 -10.78 -9.39 9.51
CA ASN A 64 -9.55 -8.60 9.35
C ASN A 64 -9.30 -8.40 7.86
N ILE A 65 -9.16 -7.15 7.43
CA ILE A 65 -8.96 -6.83 6.02
C ILE A 65 -7.71 -5.98 5.88
N PHE A 66 -6.81 -6.40 5.01
CA PHE A 66 -5.62 -5.64 4.62
C PHE A 66 -5.74 -5.21 3.18
N LEU A 67 -5.69 -3.91 2.96
CA LEU A 67 -5.65 -3.28 1.64
C LEU A 67 -4.24 -2.81 1.36
N ALA A 68 -3.78 -2.89 0.13
CA ALA A 68 -2.49 -2.32 -0.26
C ALA A 68 -2.64 -1.49 -1.54
N GLY A 69 -2.14 -0.28 -1.52
CA GLY A 69 -2.15 0.60 -2.69
C GLY A 69 -1.92 2.06 -2.35
N THR A 70 -1.81 2.86 -3.39
CA THR A 70 -1.61 4.31 -3.27
C THR A 70 -2.39 5.02 -4.38
N ALA A 71 -3.18 6.00 -3.98
CA ALA A 71 -3.98 6.81 -4.90
C ALA A 71 -4.13 8.23 -4.36
N ILE A 72 -4.37 9.18 -5.26
CA ILE A 72 -4.43 10.60 -4.89
C ILE A 72 -5.56 10.92 -3.90
N ASN A 73 -6.67 10.19 -3.99
CA ASN A 73 -7.84 10.40 -3.14
C ASN A 73 -7.96 9.37 -2.00
N GLN A 74 -6.90 8.65 -1.68
CA GLN A 74 -6.98 7.55 -0.69
C GLN A 74 -7.46 7.99 0.69
N ARG A 75 -7.29 9.26 1.05
CA ARG A 75 -7.79 9.78 2.34
C ARG A 75 -9.30 9.66 2.51
N GLU A 76 -10.04 9.54 1.41
CA GLU A 76 -11.49 9.36 1.46
C GLU A 76 -11.90 8.06 2.15
N ILE A 77 -11.03 7.04 2.15
CA ILE A 77 -11.32 5.76 2.82
C ILE A 77 -10.79 5.70 4.26
N TYR A 78 -9.93 6.61 4.68
CA TYR A 78 -9.32 6.59 6.01
C TYR A 78 -10.32 6.52 7.17
N PRO A 79 -11.46 7.23 7.14
CA PRO A 79 -12.44 7.13 8.23
C PRO A 79 -13.04 5.74 8.45
N TYR A 80 -12.91 4.85 7.45
CA TYR A 80 -13.45 3.49 7.50
C TYR A 80 -12.38 2.45 7.84
N LEU A 81 -11.17 2.90 8.14
CA LEU A 81 -10.02 2.06 8.49
C LEU A 81 -9.66 2.25 9.96
N ASP A 82 -9.08 1.21 10.55
CA ASP A 82 -8.53 1.30 11.90
C ASP A 82 -7.08 1.82 11.88
N PHE A 83 -6.31 1.44 10.86
CA PHE A 83 -4.91 1.86 10.73
C PHE A 83 -4.55 2.15 9.29
N VAL A 84 -3.72 3.18 9.11
CA VAL A 84 -3.03 3.48 7.87
C VAL A 84 -1.53 3.36 8.15
N ILE A 85 -0.86 2.48 7.44
CA ILE A 85 0.57 2.22 7.61
C ILE A 85 1.29 2.56 6.31
N THR A 86 2.26 3.48 6.39
CA THR A 86 3.13 3.76 5.27
C THR A 86 4.31 2.80 5.29
N LEU A 87 4.47 2.04 4.21
CA LEU A 87 5.66 1.24 3.98
C LEU A 87 6.71 2.11 3.30
N THR A 88 7.95 1.98 3.73
CA THR A 88 9.08 2.72 3.17
C THR A 88 10.30 1.82 3.03
N ALA A 89 11.22 2.21 2.16
CA ALA A 89 12.48 1.52 1.95
C ALA A 89 13.52 2.50 1.42
N PRO A 90 14.82 2.24 1.59
CA PRO A 90 15.87 3.03 0.96
C PRO A 90 15.73 3.03 -0.57
N LEU A 91 16.13 4.12 -1.22
CA LEU A 91 16.00 4.25 -2.69
C LEU A 91 16.70 3.12 -3.43
N GLU A 92 17.88 2.71 -3.01
CA GLU A 92 18.63 1.63 -3.64
C GLU A 92 17.88 0.29 -3.56
N VAL A 93 17.19 0.03 -2.45
CA VAL A 93 16.36 -1.17 -2.29
C VAL A 93 15.13 -1.10 -3.20
N MET A 94 14.49 0.05 -3.26
CA MET A 94 13.33 0.28 -4.15
C MET A 94 13.74 0.08 -5.61
N HIS A 95 14.90 0.60 -6.01
CA HIS A 95 15.39 0.49 -7.38
C HIS A 95 15.64 -0.97 -7.76
N GLU A 96 16.33 -1.71 -6.91
CA GLU A 96 16.57 -3.15 -7.13
C GLU A 96 15.27 -3.92 -7.29
N ARG A 97 14.28 -3.68 -6.43
CA ARG A 97 12.97 -4.33 -6.48
C ARG A 97 12.24 -4.01 -7.78
N VAL A 98 12.23 -2.74 -8.19
CA VAL A 98 11.59 -2.30 -9.44
C VAL A 98 12.24 -2.97 -10.65
N LEU A 99 13.57 -3.04 -10.70
CA LEU A 99 14.29 -3.63 -11.81
C LEU A 99 14.07 -5.14 -11.93
N THR A 100 13.89 -5.84 -10.81
CA THR A 100 13.81 -7.30 -10.78
C THR A 100 12.38 -7.85 -10.79
N ARG A 101 11.36 -7.02 -10.49
CA ARG A 101 9.98 -7.48 -10.47
C ARG A 101 9.46 -7.82 -11.88
N ASN A 102 8.60 -8.84 -11.96
CA ASN A 102 8.04 -9.33 -13.23
C ASN A 102 6.58 -8.92 -13.46
N ASN A 103 5.88 -8.52 -12.40
CA ASN A 103 4.44 -8.23 -12.46
C ASN A 103 4.11 -6.81 -12.95
N LYS A 104 5.09 -5.92 -12.94
CA LYS A 104 4.94 -4.52 -13.39
C LYS A 104 6.20 -4.08 -14.11
N SER A 105 6.02 -3.37 -15.22
CA SER A 105 7.15 -2.80 -15.98
C SER A 105 7.49 -1.36 -15.55
N PHE A 106 6.57 -0.67 -14.87
CA PHE A 106 6.76 0.72 -14.47
C PHE A 106 7.97 0.91 -13.55
N GLY A 107 8.75 1.91 -13.83
CA GLY A 107 9.92 2.28 -13.04
C GLY A 107 11.25 1.74 -13.57
N LYS A 108 11.22 0.84 -14.57
CA LYS A 108 12.43 0.23 -15.13
C LYS A 108 13.18 1.15 -16.08
N SER A 109 12.49 2.07 -16.76
CA SER A 109 13.15 3.09 -17.57
C SER A 109 13.75 4.17 -16.69
N ARG A 110 14.76 4.90 -17.22
CA ARG A 110 15.38 6.02 -16.51
C ARG A 110 14.36 7.10 -16.16
N GLU A 111 13.46 7.42 -17.08
CA GLU A 111 12.45 8.46 -16.89
C GLU A 111 11.43 8.06 -15.82
N GLU A 112 10.96 6.82 -15.86
CA GLU A 112 10.04 6.29 -14.85
C GLU A 112 10.68 6.20 -13.48
N TRP A 113 11.95 5.80 -13.41
CA TRP A 113 12.70 5.77 -12.16
C TRP A 113 12.88 7.17 -11.58
N GLN A 114 13.19 8.17 -12.42
CA GLN A 114 13.26 9.56 -11.97
C GLN A 114 11.93 10.04 -11.42
N LYS A 115 10.81 9.60 -12.00
CA LYS A 115 9.48 9.90 -11.46
C LYS A 115 9.29 9.28 -10.08
N ILE A 116 9.71 8.05 -9.87
CA ILE A 116 9.64 7.38 -8.56
C ILE A 116 10.45 8.17 -7.51
N ILE A 117 11.66 8.61 -7.84
CA ILE A 117 12.48 9.44 -6.94
C ILE A 117 11.76 10.74 -6.60
N SER A 118 11.22 11.43 -7.61
CA SER A 118 10.48 12.67 -7.43
C SER A 118 9.26 12.46 -6.54
N ASP A 119 8.48 11.41 -6.79
CA ASP A 119 7.30 11.08 -6.00
C ASP A 119 7.66 10.78 -4.54
N LYS A 120 8.75 10.04 -4.32
CA LYS A 120 9.24 9.78 -2.96
C LYS A 120 9.59 11.07 -2.22
N ASN A 121 10.28 11.98 -2.89
CA ASN A 121 10.67 13.25 -2.28
C ASN A 121 9.49 14.19 -2.03
N ASN A 122 8.50 14.22 -2.93
CA ASN A 122 7.42 15.18 -2.90
C ASN A 122 6.13 14.63 -2.20
N PHE A 123 5.83 13.36 -2.34
CA PHE A 123 4.56 12.78 -1.87
C PHE A 123 4.70 11.86 -0.67
N GLU A 124 5.79 11.12 -0.52
CA GLU A 124 5.96 10.23 0.64
C GLU A 124 5.83 10.97 1.97
N PRO A 125 6.42 12.17 2.16
CA PRO A 125 6.23 12.91 3.41
C PRO A 125 4.76 13.24 3.71
N LEU A 126 3.97 13.51 2.67
CA LEU A 126 2.54 13.80 2.83
C LEU A 126 1.76 12.56 3.23
N ILE A 127 2.10 11.40 2.66
CA ILE A 127 1.48 10.12 2.99
C ILE A 127 1.82 9.74 4.44
N ILE A 128 3.08 9.88 4.82
CA ILE A 128 3.55 9.61 6.19
C ILE A 128 2.80 10.47 7.20
N LYS A 129 2.60 11.74 6.90
CA LYS A 129 1.89 12.66 7.78
C LYS A 129 0.46 12.23 8.07
N GLY A 130 -0.20 11.57 7.12
CA GLY A 130 -1.55 11.07 7.27
C GLY A 130 -1.64 9.64 7.79
N SER A 131 -0.53 8.96 8.05
CA SER A 131 -0.51 7.57 8.50
C SER A 131 -0.33 7.45 10.01
N ASP A 132 -0.76 6.32 10.55
CA ASP A 132 -0.61 6.01 11.98
C ASP A 132 0.80 5.49 12.28
N PHE A 133 1.38 4.72 11.36
CA PHE A 133 2.71 4.13 11.52
C PHE A 133 3.48 4.18 10.21
N VAL A 134 4.80 4.16 10.33
CA VAL A 134 5.73 4.00 9.21
C VAL A 134 6.54 2.74 9.47
N VAL A 135 6.57 1.83 8.50
CA VAL A 135 7.27 0.56 8.61
C VAL A 135 8.27 0.42 7.47
N SER A 136 9.54 0.19 7.81
CA SER A 136 10.56 -0.15 6.82
C SER A 136 10.37 -1.59 6.34
N THR A 137 10.45 -1.78 5.03
CA THR A 137 10.41 -3.11 4.42
C THR A 137 11.81 -3.64 4.07
N ASP A 138 12.86 -3.00 4.55
CA ASP A 138 14.24 -3.42 4.34
C ASP A 138 14.63 -4.55 5.31
N SER A 139 13.86 -5.63 5.24
CA SER A 139 14.07 -6.86 6.03
C SER A 139 13.25 -7.98 5.38
N ALA A 140 13.35 -9.19 5.91
CA ALA A 140 12.60 -10.33 5.39
C ALA A 140 11.07 -10.06 5.47
N PRO A 141 10.28 -10.43 4.45
CA PRO A 141 8.84 -10.18 4.45
C PRO A 141 8.12 -10.70 5.69
N ALA A 142 8.51 -11.86 6.22
CA ALA A 142 7.92 -12.40 7.44
C ALA A 142 8.14 -11.49 8.65
N ASP A 143 9.30 -10.86 8.76
CA ASP A 143 9.62 -9.93 9.86
C ASP A 143 8.85 -8.62 9.70
N VAL A 144 8.70 -8.13 8.49
CA VAL A 144 7.87 -6.95 8.19
C VAL A 144 6.43 -7.19 8.64
N VAL A 145 5.85 -8.32 8.27
CA VAL A 145 4.47 -8.67 8.62
C VAL A 145 4.31 -8.86 10.12
N LYS A 146 5.27 -9.48 10.78
CA LYS A 146 5.26 -9.62 12.24
C LYS A 146 5.21 -8.26 12.94
N ASN A 147 6.01 -7.32 12.47
CA ASN A 147 6.01 -5.96 12.98
C ASN A 147 4.65 -5.28 12.77
N ILE A 148 4.08 -5.41 11.59
CA ILE A 148 2.75 -4.87 11.29
C ILE A 148 1.71 -5.45 12.25
N TYR A 149 1.70 -6.76 12.46
CA TYR A 149 0.74 -7.41 13.35
C TYR A 149 0.85 -6.91 14.79
N LYS A 150 2.07 -6.67 15.27
CA LYS A 150 2.27 -6.06 16.60
C LYS A 150 1.66 -4.66 16.67
N LEU A 151 1.90 -3.84 15.64
CA LEU A 151 1.42 -2.47 15.61
C LEU A 151 -0.11 -2.39 15.60
N VAL A 152 -0.78 -3.30 14.92
CA VAL A 152 -2.24 -3.30 14.81
C VAL A 152 -2.92 -4.19 15.85
N GLY A 153 -2.17 -4.77 16.77
CA GLY A 153 -2.72 -5.51 17.91
C GLY A 153 -3.15 -6.94 17.61
N LEU A 154 -2.71 -7.55 16.51
CA LEU A 154 -3.03 -8.94 16.16
C LEU A 154 -2.13 -9.95 16.85
N ILE A 155 -0.95 -9.55 17.28
CA ILE A 155 -0.03 -10.35 18.13
C ILE A 155 0.58 -9.45 19.19
N LYS A 156 1.15 -10.05 20.21
CA LYS A 156 1.84 -9.35 21.31
C LYS A 156 3.30 -9.04 20.98
#